data_ab86f94001ba24ff2e8e7f36130793d2
#
_entry.id   ab86f94001ba24ff2e8e7f36130793d2
#
_cell.length_a   1.000
_cell.length_b   1.000
_cell.length_c   1.000
_cell.angle_alpha   90.00
_cell.angle_beta   90.00
_cell.angle_gamma   90.00
#
_symmetry.space_group_name_H-M   'P 1'
#
loop_
_entity.id
_entity.type
_entity.pdbx_description
1 polymer ?
#
loop_
_entity_poly.entity_id
_entity_poly.type
_entity_poly.pdbx_seq_one_letter_code
_entity_poly.pdbx_strand_id
1 'polypeptide(L)'
;MSNYIPKNLEFDQPGRDKLIQGITKISKAVKSTLGPRGKTVLIESPEHIGGMTITKDGVTVANSIFLENPIENLAVQMLKDAARRTANSAGDGTTTAIVLTEAIIKAGESNLTKENNITEVVKAINVFSKIVLKELKKNSRKITKARLLDVAT
;
A
#
# COMPACT_ATOMS: atom_id res chain seq x y z
N MET A 1 -28.08 -19.04 -14.48
CA MET A 1 -27.68 -18.12 -15.56
C MET A 1 -26.29 -17.62 -15.21
N SER A 2 -25.28 -17.89 -16.01
CA SER A 2 -23.93 -17.39 -15.80
C SER A 2 -23.94 -15.87 -15.98
N ASN A 3 -23.70 -15.11 -14.90
CA ASN A 3 -23.51 -13.67 -14.97
C ASN A 3 -22.19 -13.40 -15.69
N TYR A 4 -22.24 -13.31 -17.01
CA TYR A 4 -21.11 -12.91 -17.82
C TYR A 4 -20.85 -11.41 -17.61
N ILE A 5 -19.82 -11.09 -16.86
CA ILE A 5 -19.36 -9.70 -16.67
C ILE A 5 -18.30 -9.43 -17.74
N PRO A 6 -18.56 -8.52 -18.71
CA PRO A 6 -17.57 -8.18 -19.72
C PRO A 6 -16.31 -7.64 -19.06
N LYS A 7 -15.13 -8.04 -19.58
CA LYS A 7 -13.82 -7.60 -19.10
C LYS A 7 -13.41 -6.35 -19.86
N ASN A 8 -12.95 -5.35 -19.13
CA ASN A 8 -12.25 -4.21 -19.72
C ASN A 8 -10.77 -4.56 -19.85
N LEU A 9 -10.23 -4.49 -21.06
CA LEU A 9 -8.84 -4.82 -21.35
C LEU A 9 -8.11 -3.55 -21.75
N GLU A 10 -7.03 -3.26 -21.06
CA GLU A 10 -6.10 -2.20 -21.42
C GLU A 10 -4.69 -2.74 -21.45
N PHE A 11 -3.90 -2.26 -22.39
CA PHE A 11 -2.55 -2.75 -22.66
C PHE A 11 -1.55 -1.61 -22.62
N ASP A 12 -0.28 -1.96 -22.48
CA ASP A 12 0.87 -1.06 -22.59
C ASP A 12 0.84 0.13 -21.61
N GLN A 13 1.29 1.29 -22.05
CA GLN A 13 1.46 2.49 -21.22
C GLN A 13 0.13 3.00 -20.63
N PRO A 14 -0.98 3.11 -21.39
CA PRO A 14 -2.26 3.56 -20.81
C PRO A 14 -2.76 2.71 -19.64
N GLY A 15 -2.63 1.40 -19.72
CA GLY A 15 -3.00 0.49 -18.63
C GLY A 15 -2.09 0.66 -17.42
N ARG A 16 -0.79 0.83 -17.66
CA ARG A 16 0.22 1.05 -16.63
C ARG A 16 -0.02 2.37 -15.87
N ASP A 17 -0.29 3.44 -16.61
CA ASP A 17 -0.56 4.77 -16.03
C ASP A 17 -1.79 4.74 -15.10
N LYS A 18 -2.85 4.03 -15.48
CA LYS A 18 -4.05 3.85 -14.63
C LYS A 18 -3.74 3.06 -13.37
N LEU A 19 -2.96 1.98 -13.46
CA LEU A 19 -2.53 1.25 -12.28
C LEU A 19 -1.75 2.15 -11.30
N ILE A 20 -0.82 2.95 -11.80
CA ILE A 20 -0.04 3.90 -10.99
C ILE A 20 -0.91 5.00 -10.39
N GLN A 21 -1.90 5.49 -11.13
CA GLN A 21 -2.88 6.44 -10.59
C GLN A 21 -3.67 5.83 -9.43
N GLY A 22 -4.14 4.59 -9.56
CA GLY A 22 -4.82 3.86 -8.48
C GLY A 22 -3.94 3.71 -7.24
N ILE A 23 -2.69 3.28 -7.42
CA ILE A 23 -1.68 3.18 -6.36
C ILE A 23 -1.48 4.52 -5.66
N THR A 24 -1.33 5.59 -6.44
CA THR A 24 -1.10 6.94 -5.90
C THR A 24 -2.30 7.45 -5.11
N LYS A 25 -3.53 7.21 -5.58
CA LYS A 25 -4.76 7.63 -4.90
C LYS A 25 -4.90 7.00 -3.52
N ILE A 26 -4.79 5.66 -3.44
CA ILE A 26 -4.88 4.97 -2.14
C ILE A 26 -3.72 5.35 -1.21
N SER A 27 -2.50 5.39 -1.72
CA SER A 27 -1.33 5.74 -0.91
C SER A 27 -1.41 7.16 -0.37
N LYS A 28 -1.88 8.13 -1.15
CA LYS A 28 -2.08 9.51 -0.71
C LYS A 28 -3.08 9.61 0.45
N ALA A 29 -4.19 8.89 0.35
CA ALA A 29 -5.21 8.86 1.41
C ALA A 29 -4.64 8.25 2.71
N VAL A 30 -4.04 7.07 2.61
CA VAL A 30 -3.49 6.34 3.77
C VAL A 30 -2.30 7.08 4.37
N LYS A 31 -1.42 7.64 3.55
CA LYS A 31 -0.25 8.42 3.99
C LYS A 31 -0.63 9.64 4.83
N SER A 32 -1.82 10.19 4.62
CA SER A 32 -2.31 11.34 5.39
C SER A 32 -2.51 11.01 6.87
N THR A 33 -2.69 9.74 7.23
CA THR A 33 -2.88 9.27 8.62
C THR A 33 -1.57 8.90 9.31
N LEU A 34 -0.42 8.87 8.59
CA LEU A 34 0.84 8.35 9.10
C LEU A 34 1.54 9.34 10.03
N GLY A 35 2.08 8.79 11.12
CA GLY A 35 2.97 9.48 12.05
C GLY A 35 2.27 10.43 13.03
N PRO A 36 3.05 11.16 13.86
CA PRO A 36 2.53 11.97 14.96
C PRO A 36 1.68 13.17 14.48
N ARG A 37 1.87 13.60 13.24
CA ARG A 37 1.06 14.64 12.59
C ARG A 37 -0.01 14.05 11.66
N GLY A 38 -0.32 12.76 11.79
CA GLY A 38 -1.34 12.08 11.01
C GLY A 38 -2.70 12.77 11.16
N LYS A 39 -3.35 13.00 10.01
CA LYS A 39 -4.66 13.67 9.96
C LYS A 39 -5.78 12.67 10.20
N THR A 40 -6.86 13.17 10.78
CA THR A 40 -8.12 12.44 10.83
C THR A 40 -8.78 12.48 9.45
N VAL A 41 -9.32 11.36 9.02
CA VAL A 41 -10.03 11.19 7.75
C VAL A 41 -11.50 10.99 8.02
N LEU A 42 -12.32 11.65 7.22
CA LEU A 42 -13.77 11.48 7.19
C LEU A 42 -14.10 10.53 6.03
N ILE A 43 -14.84 9.48 6.33
CA ILE A 43 -15.27 8.48 5.37
C ILE A 43 -16.79 8.42 5.40
N GLU A 44 -17.41 8.49 4.23
CA GLU A 44 -18.85 8.25 4.12
C GLU A 44 -19.15 6.79 4.50
N SER A 45 -20.14 6.60 5.37
CA SER A 45 -20.52 5.26 5.81
C SER A 45 -21.50 4.64 4.80
N PRO A 46 -21.18 3.48 4.21
CA PRO A 46 -22.10 2.80 3.29
C PRO A 46 -23.33 2.21 4.00
N GLU A 47 -23.29 2.07 5.32
CA GLU A 47 -24.33 1.40 6.10
C GLU A 47 -25.45 2.35 6.55
N HIS A 48 -25.20 3.65 6.55
CA HIS A 48 -26.18 4.65 7.00
C HIS A 48 -26.21 5.83 6.05
N ILE A 49 -27.38 6.18 5.55
CA ILE A 49 -27.58 7.39 4.74
C ILE A 49 -27.22 8.60 5.60
N GLY A 50 -26.18 9.34 5.19
CA GLY A 50 -25.64 10.47 5.94
C GLY A 50 -24.75 10.10 7.12
N GLY A 51 -24.45 8.81 7.31
CA GLY A 51 -23.49 8.34 8.30
C GLY A 51 -22.04 8.64 7.87
N MET A 52 -21.21 8.91 8.86
CA MET A 52 -19.80 9.29 8.63
C MET A 52 -18.92 8.57 9.65
N THR A 53 -17.84 7.94 9.15
CA THR A 53 -16.80 7.36 9.98
C THR A 53 -15.63 8.32 10.09
N ILE A 54 -15.23 8.61 11.32
CA ILE A 54 -14.08 9.47 11.63
C ILE A 54 -12.96 8.59 12.14
N THR A 55 -11.83 8.55 11.44
CA THR A 55 -10.72 7.67 11.82
C THR A 55 -9.35 8.28 11.51
N LYS A 56 -8.33 7.82 12.25
CA LYS A 56 -6.91 8.01 11.95
C LYS A 56 -6.25 6.70 11.53
N ASP A 57 -6.99 5.59 11.57
CA ASP A 57 -6.47 4.29 11.23
C ASP A 57 -6.32 4.12 9.72
N GLY A 58 -5.09 3.93 9.27
CA GLY A 58 -4.76 3.77 7.86
C GLY A 58 -5.38 2.51 7.23
N VAL A 59 -5.62 1.45 8.01
CA VAL A 59 -6.28 0.22 7.53
C VAL A 59 -7.73 0.48 7.20
N THR A 60 -8.45 1.15 8.11
CA THR A 60 -9.84 1.54 7.91
C THR A 60 -9.98 2.44 6.69
N VAL A 61 -9.08 3.44 6.57
CA VAL A 61 -9.02 4.31 5.38
C VAL A 61 -8.77 3.50 4.11
N ALA A 62 -7.78 2.62 4.09
CA ALA A 62 -7.49 1.80 2.91
C ALA A 62 -8.68 0.95 2.50
N ASN A 63 -9.35 0.31 3.46
CA ASN A 63 -10.49 -0.57 3.20
C ASN A 63 -11.70 0.16 2.63
N SER A 64 -11.90 1.42 2.98
CA SER A 64 -13.03 2.24 2.49
C SER A 64 -12.86 2.73 1.05
N ILE A 65 -11.64 2.69 0.50
CA ILE A 65 -11.37 3.23 -0.84
C ILE A 65 -11.83 2.25 -1.92
N PHE A 66 -12.74 2.72 -2.76
CA PHE A 66 -13.13 2.10 -4.01
C PHE A 66 -13.10 3.16 -5.11
N LEU A 67 -12.53 2.84 -6.26
CA LEU A 67 -12.41 3.76 -7.38
C LEU A 67 -13.34 3.33 -8.51
N GLU A 68 -13.95 4.32 -9.18
CA GLU A 68 -14.87 4.09 -10.29
C GLU A 68 -14.18 3.42 -11.49
N ASN A 69 -12.94 3.83 -11.77
CA ASN A 69 -12.19 3.22 -12.85
C ASN A 69 -11.75 1.80 -12.43
N PRO A 70 -12.17 0.75 -13.16
CA PRO A 70 -11.92 -0.63 -12.76
C PRO A 70 -10.44 -1.00 -12.73
N ILE A 71 -9.61 -0.40 -13.58
CA ILE A 71 -8.17 -0.69 -13.63
C ILE A 71 -7.44 -0.01 -12.45
N GLU A 72 -7.79 1.24 -12.17
CA GLU A 72 -7.29 1.90 -10.96
C GLU A 72 -7.71 1.14 -9.70
N ASN A 73 -8.95 0.64 -9.67
CA ASN A 73 -9.47 -0.11 -8.54
C ASN A 73 -8.79 -1.48 -8.37
N LEU A 74 -8.34 -2.12 -9.46
CA LEU A 74 -7.49 -3.32 -9.38
C LEU A 74 -6.22 -3.03 -8.58
N ALA A 75 -5.53 -1.93 -8.86
CA ALA A 75 -4.34 -1.53 -8.13
C ALA A 75 -4.64 -1.26 -6.64
N VAL A 76 -5.79 -0.64 -6.34
CA VAL A 76 -6.26 -0.47 -4.96
C VAL A 76 -6.43 -1.81 -4.26
N GLN A 77 -7.07 -2.80 -4.89
CA GLN A 77 -7.25 -4.13 -4.30
C GLN A 77 -5.91 -4.84 -4.04
N MET A 78 -4.97 -4.76 -4.97
CA MET A 78 -3.62 -5.33 -4.78
C MET A 78 -2.90 -4.74 -3.57
N LEU A 79 -2.99 -3.42 -3.35
CA LEU A 79 -2.41 -2.76 -2.19
C LEU A 79 -3.12 -3.12 -0.89
N LYS A 80 -4.45 -3.24 -0.90
CA LYS A 80 -5.23 -3.75 0.24
C LYS A 80 -4.79 -5.16 0.63
N ASP A 81 -4.57 -6.03 -0.33
CA ASP A 81 -4.11 -7.40 -0.06
C ASP A 81 -2.69 -7.42 0.52
N ALA A 82 -1.79 -6.59 0.02
CA ALA A 82 -0.44 -6.44 0.60
C ALA A 82 -0.51 -5.95 2.05
N ALA A 83 -1.34 -4.95 2.34
CA ALA A 83 -1.56 -4.43 3.69
C ALA A 83 -2.15 -5.50 4.63
N ARG A 84 -3.14 -6.27 4.18
CA ARG A 84 -3.74 -7.38 4.95
C ARG A 84 -2.72 -8.47 5.27
N ARG A 85 -1.88 -8.85 4.32
CA ARG A 85 -0.80 -9.82 4.56
C ARG A 85 0.18 -9.33 5.62
N THR A 86 0.51 -8.04 5.61
CA THR A 86 1.37 -7.42 6.63
C THR A 86 0.69 -7.46 8.00
N ALA A 87 -0.60 -7.08 8.09
CA ALA A 87 -1.36 -7.16 9.33
C ALA A 87 -1.40 -8.58 9.90
N ASN A 88 -1.67 -9.57 9.06
CA ASN A 88 -1.79 -10.97 9.47
C ASN A 88 -0.45 -11.55 9.93
N SER A 89 0.68 -11.09 9.39
CA SER A 89 2.01 -11.61 9.70
C SER A 89 2.70 -10.89 10.85
N ALA A 90 2.52 -9.56 10.95
CA ALA A 90 3.24 -8.71 11.90
C ALA A 90 2.32 -8.03 12.93
N GLY A 91 1.02 -8.02 12.72
CA GLY A 91 0.05 -7.34 13.58
C GLY A 91 0.00 -5.82 13.43
N ASP A 92 0.93 -5.23 12.69
CA ASP A 92 1.07 -3.78 12.47
C ASP A 92 1.81 -3.48 11.16
N GLY A 93 1.96 -2.20 10.82
CA GLY A 93 2.75 -1.75 9.67
C GLY A 93 1.99 -1.71 8.34
N THR A 94 0.68 -1.81 8.35
CA THR A 94 -0.17 -1.79 7.15
C THR A 94 -0.03 -0.51 6.34
N THR A 95 -0.07 0.65 7.00
CA THR A 95 0.15 1.97 6.39
C THR A 95 1.55 2.07 5.78
N THR A 96 2.57 1.61 6.51
CA THR A 96 3.96 1.57 6.06
C THR A 96 4.11 0.67 4.82
N ALA A 97 3.46 -0.49 4.80
CA ALA A 97 3.49 -1.39 3.65
C ALA A 97 2.93 -0.73 2.39
N ILE A 98 1.79 -0.02 2.47
CA ILE A 98 1.19 0.70 1.34
C ILE A 98 2.16 1.79 0.83
N VAL A 99 2.71 2.60 1.74
CA VAL A 99 3.61 3.70 1.39
C VAL A 99 4.92 3.20 0.75
N LEU A 100 5.50 2.14 1.29
CA LEU A 100 6.70 1.52 0.72
C LEU A 100 6.42 0.88 -0.64
N THR A 101 5.29 0.21 -0.80
CA THR A 101 4.91 -0.39 -2.08
C THR A 101 4.76 0.68 -3.16
N GLU A 102 4.11 1.82 -2.87
CA GLU A 102 4.05 2.95 -3.80
C GLU A 102 5.45 3.44 -4.19
N ALA A 103 6.32 3.66 -3.20
CA ALA A 103 7.67 4.18 -3.45
C ALA A 103 8.51 3.22 -4.31
N ILE A 104 8.44 1.92 -4.04
CA ILE A 104 9.16 0.89 -4.80
C ILE A 104 8.65 0.81 -6.24
N ILE A 105 7.32 0.83 -6.45
CA ILE A 105 6.74 0.77 -7.80
C ILE A 105 7.13 2.01 -8.60
N LYS A 106 7.01 3.21 -8.03
CA LYS A 106 7.39 4.45 -8.72
C LYS A 106 8.87 4.51 -9.04
N ALA A 107 9.73 4.09 -8.10
CA ALA A 107 11.16 4.00 -8.35
C ALA A 107 11.48 2.96 -9.43
N GLY A 108 10.81 1.80 -9.40
CA GLY A 108 10.95 0.78 -10.43
C GLY A 108 10.55 1.28 -11.81
N GLU A 109 9.40 1.95 -11.91
CA GLU A 109 8.91 2.52 -13.16
C GLU A 109 9.88 3.57 -13.75
N SER A 110 10.36 4.50 -12.93
CA SER A 110 11.30 5.53 -13.38
C SER A 110 12.63 4.97 -13.90
N ASN A 111 12.96 3.72 -13.55
CA ASN A 111 14.14 3.02 -14.02
C ASN A 111 13.86 2.06 -15.20
N LEU A 112 12.60 1.95 -15.66
CA LEU A 112 12.28 1.21 -16.88
C LEU A 112 12.65 2.03 -18.10
N THR A 113 13.81 1.74 -18.66
CA THR A 113 14.30 2.34 -19.90
C THR A 113 14.25 1.32 -21.05
N LYS A 114 14.59 1.75 -22.27
CA LYS A 114 14.76 0.80 -23.39
C LYS A 114 15.92 -0.19 -23.16
N GLU A 115 16.86 0.16 -22.30
CA GLU A 115 18.04 -0.64 -21.98
C GLU A 115 17.79 -1.61 -20.83
N ASN A 116 16.91 -1.25 -19.88
CA ASN A 116 16.60 -2.07 -18.71
C ASN A 116 15.26 -2.79 -18.89
N ASN A 117 15.26 -4.10 -18.87
CA ASN A 117 14.01 -4.85 -18.91
C ASN A 117 13.42 -5.03 -17.50
N ILE A 118 12.11 -5.24 -17.44
CA ILE A 118 11.37 -5.38 -16.17
C ILE A 118 11.90 -6.53 -15.31
N THR A 119 12.40 -7.59 -15.92
CA THR A 119 12.94 -8.76 -15.21
C THR A 119 14.20 -8.39 -14.42
N GLU A 120 15.05 -7.55 -14.97
CA GLU A 120 16.27 -7.08 -14.30
C GLU A 120 15.94 -6.14 -13.15
N VAL A 121 14.99 -5.24 -13.34
CA VAL A 121 14.50 -4.35 -12.28
C VAL A 121 13.92 -5.15 -11.12
N VAL A 122 13.08 -6.15 -11.39
CA VAL A 122 12.51 -7.02 -10.34
C VAL A 122 13.60 -7.84 -9.63
N LYS A 123 14.59 -8.36 -10.35
CA LYS A 123 15.74 -9.04 -9.72
C LYS A 123 16.52 -8.11 -8.81
N ALA A 124 16.79 -6.88 -9.25
CA ALA A 124 17.47 -5.86 -8.44
C ALA A 124 16.69 -5.56 -7.16
N ILE A 125 15.38 -5.31 -7.25
CA ILE A 125 14.51 -5.09 -6.07
C ILE A 125 14.62 -6.26 -5.09
N ASN A 126 14.57 -7.50 -5.56
CA ASN A 126 14.69 -8.69 -4.70
C ASN A 126 16.06 -8.82 -4.03
N VAL A 127 17.14 -8.46 -4.71
CA VAL A 127 18.48 -8.46 -4.12
C VAL A 127 18.60 -7.37 -3.05
N PHE A 128 18.20 -6.15 -3.38
CA PHE A 128 18.23 -5.03 -2.44
C PHE A 128 17.37 -5.25 -1.21
N SER A 129 16.18 -5.82 -1.36
CA SER A 129 15.31 -6.14 -0.21
C SER A 129 16.00 -7.07 0.79
N LYS A 130 16.74 -8.07 0.33
CA LYS A 130 17.50 -8.97 1.21
C LYS A 130 18.62 -8.24 1.95
N ILE A 131 19.30 -7.30 1.29
CA ILE A 131 20.36 -6.48 1.91
C ILE A 131 19.76 -5.59 3.00
N VAL A 132 18.67 -4.88 2.68
CA VAL A 132 17.96 -4.02 3.64
C VAL A 132 17.49 -4.82 4.85
N LEU A 133 16.88 -6.01 4.64
CA LEU A 133 16.44 -6.87 5.74
C LEU A 133 17.60 -7.33 6.63
N LYS A 134 18.77 -7.60 6.04
CA LYS A 134 19.97 -7.97 6.80
C LYS A 134 20.45 -6.81 7.69
N GLU A 135 20.47 -5.59 7.14
CA GLU A 135 20.86 -4.41 7.90
C GLU A 135 19.83 -4.04 9.00
N LEU A 136 18.53 -4.16 8.71
CA LEU A 136 17.48 -3.98 9.72
C LEU A 136 17.65 -4.95 10.89
N LYS A 137 17.96 -6.23 10.60
CA LYS A 137 18.23 -7.23 11.64
C LYS A 137 19.44 -6.88 12.51
N LYS A 138 20.51 -6.33 11.94
CA LYS A 138 21.69 -5.89 12.69
C LYS A 138 21.37 -4.71 13.61
N ASN A 139 20.53 -3.79 13.15
CA ASN A 139 20.15 -2.59 13.88
C ASN A 139 19.03 -2.85 14.91
N SER A 140 18.32 -3.98 14.80
CA SER A 140 17.26 -4.34 15.73
C SER A 140 17.85 -4.79 17.08
N ARG A 141 17.24 -4.34 18.17
CA ARG A 141 17.62 -4.74 19.53
C ARG A 141 16.45 -5.47 20.18
N LYS A 142 16.73 -6.58 20.86
CA LYS A 142 15.72 -7.25 21.69
C LYS A 142 15.38 -6.37 22.89
N ILE A 143 14.10 -6.11 23.06
CA ILE A 143 13.60 -5.35 24.21
C ILE A 143 13.39 -6.30 25.38
N THR A 144 13.87 -5.91 26.57
CA THR A 144 13.54 -6.59 27.82
C THR A 144 12.20 -6.07 28.36
N LYS A 145 11.51 -6.88 29.18
CA LYS A 145 10.22 -6.48 29.81
C LYS A 145 10.32 -5.13 30.55
N ALA A 146 11.46 -4.82 31.16
CA ALA A 146 11.69 -3.55 31.85
C ALA A 146 11.72 -2.32 30.95
N ARG A 147 12.04 -2.49 29.64
CA ARG A 147 12.07 -1.40 28.66
C ARG A 147 10.83 -1.33 27.76
N LEU A 148 9.84 -2.18 28.00
CA LEU A 148 8.58 -2.14 27.22
C LEU A 148 7.85 -0.81 27.43
N LEU A 149 7.89 -0.25 28.63
CA LEU A 149 7.31 1.06 28.96
C LEU A 149 7.99 2.20 28.20
N ASP A 150 9.32 2.16 28.04
CA ASP A 150 10.09 3.18 27.32
C ASP A 150 9.77 3.23 25.81
N VAL A 151 9.20 2.16 25.27
CA VAL A 151 8.82 2.07 23.85
C VAL A 151 7.34 2.39 23.64
N ALA A 152 6.52 2.25 24.69
CA ALA A 152 5.09 2.53 24.65
C ALA A 152 4.73 4.00 24.95
N THR A 153 5.68 4.79 25.41
CA THR A 153 5.58 6.23 25.66
C THR A 153 6.23 7.03 24.54
#